data_b719b88d2b8c5e3ace9053b38180cbd9
#
_entry.id   b719b88d2b8c5e3ace9053b38180cbd9
#
_cell.length_a   1.000
_cell.length_b   1.000
_cell.length_c   1.000
_cell.angle_alpha   90.00
_cell.angle_beta   90.00
_cell.angle_gamma   90.00
#
_symmetry.space_group_name_H-M   'P 1'
#
loop_
_entity.id
_entity.type
_entity.pdbx_description
1 polymer ?
#
loop_
_entity_poly.entity_id
_entity_poly.type
_entity_poly.pdbx_seq_one_letter_code
_entity_poly.pdbx_strand_id
1 'polypeptide(L)'
;MMNMKIVVFESDIPSYHSVRNILESYDTDCEVIGPFSTMEQGRDYLVLHKDIDVIITETELSGVPVFDALDYAPRQVPVIFITSYEEYALKAFNYLSLSYLLKPVDEDSLTKALALAVRLRRAVSQLTPKGGWSKSKTQLTRFVVKTLHGERVIHLSTVRYIVSEQKNSYLKLLDGNSYRVDDTLDNIAAMLPQGRFMRVNRKFILPIEQISGTENIEYGKMLIHLKGDNVPKIVVSRTRKVEVCKWIKGR
;
A
#
# COMPACT_ATOMS: atom_id res chain seq x y z
N MET A 1 0.41 20.85 20.88
CA MET A 1 0.67 19.41 20.97
C MET A 1 -0.05 18.73 19.82
N MET A 2 0.46 17.65 19.26
CA MET A 2 -0.17 16.99 18.10
C MET A 2 -1.03 15.85 18.64
N ASN A 3 -2.35 16.00 18.56
CA ASN A 3 -3.28 14.93 18.88
C ASN A 3 -3.00 13.72 17.95
N MET A 4 -2.64 12.57 18.52
CA MET A 4 -2.32 11.35 17.77
C MET A 4 -3.54 10.43 17.74
N LYS A 5 -4.02 10.11 16.53
CA LYS A 5 -5.16 9.20 16.33
C LYS A 5 -4.69 7.76 16.22
N ILE A 6 -5.01 6.96 17.21
CA ILE A 6 -4.65 5.55 17.32
C ILE A 6 -5.91 4.71 17.14
N VAL A 7 -5.92 3.88 16.12
CA VAL A 7 -7.03 2.94 15.85
C VAL A 7 -6.68 1.58 16.40
N VAL A 8 -7.57 0.99 17.21
CA VAL A 8 -7.32 -0.29 17.88
C VAL A 8 -8.31 -1.35 17.40
N PHE A 9 -7.76 -2.46 16.87
CA PHE A 9 -8.50 -3.67 16.51
C PHE A 9 -8.21 -4.75 17.53
N GLU A 10 -9.19 -5.09 18.34
CA GLU A 10 -9.09 -6.06 19.41
C GLU A 10 -10.48 -6.64 19.73
N SER A 11 -10.58 -7.96 19.75
CA SER A 11 -11.84 -8.64 20.09
C SER A 11 -11.97 -8.98 21.57
N ASP A 12 -10.83 -9.08 22.29
CA ASP A 12 -10.80 -9.32 23.73
C ASP A 12 -10.83 -8.00 24.51
N ILE A 13 -11.92 -7.74 25.21
CA ILE A 13 -12.13 -6.49 25.93
C ILE A 13 -11.11 -6.26 27.05
N PRO A 14 -10.72 -7.25 27.88
CA PRO A 14 -9.62 -7.09 28.83
C PRO A 14 -8.30 -6.67 28.20
N SER A 15 -7.88 -7.29 27.09
CA SER A 15 -6.69 -6.91 26.33
C SER A 15 -6.77 -5.48 25.81
N TYR A 16 -7.94 -5.09 25.27
CA TYR A 16 -8.17 -3.71 24.83
C TYR A 16 -7.99 -2.70 25.97
N HIS A 17 -8.55 -2.96 27.14
CA HIS A 17 -8.42 -2.07 28.29
C HIS A 17 -6.96 -1.97 28.76
N SER A 18 -6.20 -3.08 28.75
CA SER A 18 -4.78 -3.06 29.08
C SER A 18 -3.99 -2.18 28.11
N VAL A 19 -4.21 -2.34 26.81
CA VAL A 19 -3.57 -1.52 25.76
C VAL A 19 -3.96 -0.05 25.93
N ARG A 20 -5.25 0.23 26.09
CA ARG A 20 -5.77 1.58 26.26
C ARG A 20 -5.16 2.31 27.45
N ASN A 21 -5.05 1.65 28.61
CA ASN A 21 -4.44 2.21 29.80
C ASN A 21 -2.97 2.62 29.55
N ILE A 22 -2.19 1.80 28.85
CA ILE A 22 -0.81 2.11 28.47
C ILE A 22 -0.77 3.33 27.52
N LEU A 23 -1.69 3.40 26.54
CA LEU A 23 -1.77 4.52 25.61
C LEU A 23 -2.09 5.84 26.31
N GLU A 24 -3.06 5.85 27.21
CA GLU A 24 -3.48 7.02 27.99
C GLU A 24 -2.39 7.47 28.99
N SER A 25 -1.57 6.54 29.49
CA SER A 25 -0.41 6.84 30.33
C SER A 25 0.75 7.42 29.53
N TYR A 26 0.92 6.98 28.27
CA TYR A 26 2.01 7.42 27.39
C TYR A 26 1.84 8.86 26.92
N ASP A 27 0.64 9.25 26.50
CA ASP A 27 0.31 10.61 26.07
C ASP A 27 -1.19 10.87 26.24
N THR A 28 -1.52 11.83 27.12
CA THR A 28 -2.91 12.21 27.40
C THR A 28 -3.61 12.88 26.21
N ASP A 29 -2.86 13.33 25.21
CA ASP A 29 -3.40 13.92 23.97
C ASP A 29 -3.67 12.87 22.87
N CYS A 30 -3.53 11.56 23.16
CA CYS A 30 -3.89 10.51 22.21
C CYS A 30 -5.41 10.32 22.09
N GLU A 31 -5.92 10.32 20.87
CA GLU A 31 -7.29 9.92 20.55
C GLU A 31 -7.31 8.43 20.22
N VAL A 32 -7.79 7.60 21.17
CA VAL A 32 -7.90 6.15 20.98
C VAL A 32 -9.29 5.80 20.42
N ILE A 33 -9.32 5.22 19.24
CA ILE A 33 -10.52 4.90 18.47
C ILE A 33 -10.66 3.38 18.39
N GLY A 34 -11.76 2.85 18.89
CA GLY A 34 -12.03 1.42 19.00
C GLY A 34 -12.64 1.04 20.35
N PRO A 35 -12.70 -0.26 20.72
CA PRO A 35 -12.16 -1.38 19.94
C PRO A 35 -13.00 -1.72 18.73
N PHE A 36 -12.36 -2.11 17.63
CA PHE A 36 -13.02 -2.82 16.54
C PHE A 36 -12.84 -4.31 16.75
N SER A 37 -13.92 -5.02 17.05
CA SER A 37 -13.87 -6.43 17.47
C SER A 37 -14.06 -7.41 16.32
N THR A 38 -14.43 -6.93 15.12
CA THR A 38 -14.52 -7.75 13.92
C THR A 38 -13.77 -7.12 12.75
N MET A 39 -13.36 -7.96 11.81
CA MET A 39 -12.67 -7.55 10.60
C MET A 39 -13.50 -6.54 9.78
N GLU A 40 -14.83 -6.76 9.69
CA GLU A 40 -15.76 -5.92 8.96
C GLU A 40 -15.85 -4.52 9.57
N GLN A 41 -15.99 -4.39 10.89
CA GLN A 41 -16.02 -3.10 11.58
C GLN A 41 -14.74 -2.31 11.31
N GLY A 42 -13.59 -2.97 11.42
CA GLY A 42 -12.30 -2.36 11.16
C GLY A 42 -12.15 -1.90 9.71
N ARG A 43 -12.51 -2.77 8.76
CA ARG A 43 -12.48 -2.44 7.33
C ARG A 43 -13.37 -1.24 7.03
N ASP A 44 -14.62 -1.24 7.49
CA ASP A 44 -15.58 -0.18 7.20
C ASP A 44 -15.11 1.17 7.77
N TYR A 45 -14.48 1.14 8.95
CA TYR A 45 -13.84 2.32 9.51
C TYR A 45 -12.68 2.81 8.63
N LEU A 46 -11.76 1.92 8.23
CA LEU A 46 -10.58 2.25 7.42
C LEU A 46 -10.93 2.72 6.00
N VAL A 47 -12.07 2.29 5.45
CA VAL A 47 -12.59 2.78 4.16
C VAL A 47 -12.93 4.26 4.24
N LEU A 48 -13.59 4.68 5.32
CA LEU A 48 -14.13 6.04 5.49
C LEU A 48 -13.11 7.02 6.07
N HIS A 49 -12.20 6.55 6.93
CA HIS A 49 -11.29 7.39 7.71
C HIS A 49 -9.85 7.16 7.27
N LYS A 50 -9.20 8.21 6.75
CA LYS A 50 -7.80 8.17 6.29
C LYS A 50 -6.85 8.99 7.16
N ASP A 51 -7.37 9.76 8.10
CA ASP A 51 -6.60 10.55 9.06
C ASP A 51 -6.34 9.70 10.31
N ILE A 52 -5.38 8.78 10.20
CA ILE A 52 -4.97 7.82 11.22
C ILE A 52 -3.46 7.89 11.34
N ASP A 53 -2.94 7.91 12.56
CA ASP A 53 -1.51 8.02 12.83
C ASP A 53 -0.84 6.68 13.12
N VAL A 54 -1.55 5.78 13.80
CA VAL A 54 -1.07 4.44 14.16
C VAL A 54 -2.26 3.48 14.18
N ILE A 55 -2.03 2.26 13.72
CA ILE A 55 -2.97 1.15 13.94
C ILE A 55 -2.32 0.17 14.92
N ILE A 56 -3.05 -0.18 15.97
CA ILE A 56 -2.71 -1.28 16.88
C ILE A 56 -3.72 -2.39 16.62
N THR A 57 -3.26 -3.60 16.39
CA THR A 57 -4.16 -4.67 15.96
C THR A 57 -3.76 -6.05 16.46
N GLU A 58 -4.74 -6.85 16.81
CA GLU A 58 -4.60 -8.31 16.86
C GLU A 58 -4.43 -8.85 15.43
N THR A 59 -3.83 -10.01 15.27
CA THR A 59 -3.70 -10.68 13.95
C THR A 59 -4.96 -11.37 13.50
N GLU A 60 -5.81 -11.75 14.46
CA GLU A 60 -7.14 -12.35 14.22
C GLU A 60 -8.19 -11.64 15.08
N LEU A 61 -9.31 -11.31 14.47
CA LEU A 61 -10.49 -10.78 15.16
C LEU A 61 -11.61 -11.80 15.08
N SER A 62 -12.00 -12.35 16.24
CA SER A 62 -13.03 -13.39 16.31
C SER A 62 -12.77 -14.59 15.37
N GLY A 63 -11.52 -15.03 15.27
CA GLY A 63 -11.09 -16.15 14.42
C GLY A 63 -10.92 -15.81 12.93
N VAL A 64 -11.00 -14.53 12.56
CA VAL A 64 -10.80 -14.07 11.17
C VAL A 64 -9.52 -13.21 11.08
N PRO A 65 -8.57 -13.53 10.18
CA PRO A 65 -7.36 -12.74 10.01
C PRO A 65 -7.65 -11.29 9.63
N VAL A 66 -7.01 -10.33 10.32
CA VAL A 66 -7.26 -8.89 10.17
C VAL A 66 -6.71 -8.29 8.87
N PHE A 67 -5.85 -9.02 8.17
CA PHE A 67 -5.06 -8.48 7.05
C PHE A 67 -5.90 -7.91 5.91
N ASP A 68 -7.05 -8.52 5.61
CA ASP A 68 -7.96 -8.02 4.56
C ASP A 68 -8.56 -6.65 4.94
N ALA A 69 -8.73 -6.36 6.24
CA ALA A 69 -9.13 -5.03 6.70
C ALA A 69 -7.97 -4.02 6.58
N LEU A 70 -6.73 -4.44 6.92
CA LEU A 70 -5.54 -3.59 6.83
C LEU A 70 -5.21 -3.15 5.40
N ASP A 71 -5.64 -3.89 4.38
CA ASP A 71 -5.48 -3.49 2.97
C ASP A 71 -6.21 -2.18 2.64
N TYR A 72 -7.20 -1.79 3.43
CA TYR A 72 -7.90 -0.50 3.32
C TYR A 72 -7.24 0.64 4.12
N ALA A 73 -6.26 0.33 4.98
CA ALA A 73 -5.49 1.33 5.71
C ALA A 73 -4.64 2.18 4.76
N PRO A 74 -4.40 3.46 5.07
CA PRO A 74 -3.39 4.23 4.36
C PRO A 74 -2.01 3.55 4.54
N ARG A 75 -1.32 3.26 3.44
CA ARG A 75 -0.07 2.46 3.45
C ARG A 75 1.08 3.05 4.26
N GLN A 76 1.04 4.35 4.52
CA GLN A 76 2.03 5.06 5.35
C GLN A 76 1.72 4.99 6.85
N VAL A 77 0.56 4.45 7.23
CA VAL A 77 0.20 4.31 8.64
C VAL A 77 0.95 3.13 9.23
N PRO A 78 1.79 3.36 10.26
CA PRO A 78 2.47 2.28 10.94
C PRO A 78 1.48 1.38 11.67
N VAL A 79 1.78 0.09 11.67
CA VAL A 79 1.00 -0.94 12.33
C VAL A 79 1.84 -1.57 13.45
N ILE A 80 1.25 -1.67 14.63
CA ILE A 80 1.79 -2.41 15.77
C ILE A 80 0.88 -3.62 15.98
N PHE A 81 1.42 -4.82 15.81
CA PHE A 81 0.68 -6.05 16.06
C PHE A 81 0.82 -6.45 17.53
N ILE A 82 -0.29 -6.79 18.18
CA ILE A 82 -0.36 -7.32 19.54
C ILE A 82 -1.17 -8.60 19.46
N THR A 83 -0.55 -9.77 19.62
CA THR A 83 -1.19 -11.05 19.33
C THR A 83 -0.68 -12.18 20.22
N SER A 84 -1.46 -13.25 20.33
CA SER A 84 -1.02 -14.51 20.94
C SER A 84 -0.37 -15.48 19.93
N TYR A 85 -0.34 -15.14 18.64
CA TYR A 85 0.10 -16.04 17.55
C TYR A 85 1.42 -15.56 16.95
N GLU A 86 2.44 -16.43 16.93
CA GLU A 86 3.76 -16.14 16.32
C GLU A 86 3.76 -16.34 14.79
N GLU A 87 2.89 -17.19 14.28
CA GLU A 87 2.87 -17.63 12.89
C GLU A 87 2.55 -16.53 11.88
N TYR A 88 1.88 -15.46 12.30
CA TYR A 88 1.56 -14.32 11.44
C TYR A 88 2.67 -13.28 11.30
N ALA A 89 3.79 -13.44 12.01
CA ALA A 89 4.89 -12.46 11.98
C ALA A 89 5.41 -12.20 10.56
N LEU A 90 5.57 -13.24 9.74
CA LEU A 90 6.00 -13.09 8.34
C LEU A 90 4.98 -12.31 7.49
N LYS A 91 3.69 -12.50 7.73
CA LYS A 91 2.64 -11.79 7.00
C LYS A 91 2.56 -10.32 7.40
N ALA A 92 2.84 -10.02 8.68
CA ALA A 92 2.89 -8.66 9.19
C ALA A 92 3.94 -7.78 8.48
N PHE A 93 5.05 -8.35 7.98
CA PHE A 93 6.06 -7.61 7.22
C PHE A 93 5.57 -7.02 5.89
N ASN A 94 4.43 -7.46 5.37
CA ASN A 94 3.82 -6.87 4.16
C ASN A 94 3.20 -5.49 4.43
N TYR A 95 3.00 -5.14 5.68
CA TYR A 95 2.50 -3.85 6.15
C TYR A 95 3.65 -3.00 6.71
N LEU A 96 3.42 -1.74 7.00
CA LEU A 96 4.39 -0.91 7.71
C LEU A 96 4.41 -1.31 9.20
N SER A 97 4.77 -2.57 9.46
CA SER A 97 4.85 -3.14 10.81
C SER A 97 6.05 -2.58 11.54
N LEU A 98 5.81 -1.79 12.59
CA LEU A 98 6.86 -1.26 13.45
C LEU A 98 7.25 -2.25 14.56
N SER A 99 6.30 -3.03 15.02
CA SER A 99 6.51 -3.99 16.10
C SER A 99 5.49 -5.12 16.02
N TYR A 100 5.93 -6.28 16.45
CA TYR A 100 5.11 -7.47 16.62
C TYR A 100 5.29 -7.93 18.07
N LEU A 101 4.27 -7.69 18.90
CA LEU A 101 4.30 -7.91 20.33
C LEU A 101 3.42 -9.11 20.68
N LEU A 102 3.96 -10.01 21.49
CA LEU A 102 3.19 -11.15 21.99
C LEU A 102 2.42 -10.76 23.25
N LYS A 103 1.20 -11.28 23.40
CA LYS A 103 0.42 -11.17 24.63
C LYS A 103 0.99 -12.10 25.71
N PRO A 104 1.00 -11.69 26.98
CA PRO A 104 0.57 -10.39 27.49
C PRO A 104 1.55 -9.28 27.12
N VAL A 105 1.05 -8.16 26.62
CA VAL A 105 1.90 -7.03 26.24
C VAL A 105 2.35 -6.27 27.49
N ASP A 106 3.64 -6.03 27.60
CA ASP A 106 4.20 -5.18 28.64
C ASP A 106 4.25 -3.71 28.21
N GLU A 107 4.17 -2.82 29.21
CA GLU A 107 4.14 -1.36 29.01
C GLU A 107 5.39 -0.85 28.29
N ASP A 108 6.56 -1.37 28.62
CA ASP A 108 7.85 -0.96 28.03
C ASP A 108 7.92 -1.25 26.55
N SER A 109 7.49 -2.45 26.13
CA SER A 109 7.49 -2.87 24.72
C SER A 109 6.53 -2.04 23.89
N LEU A 110 5.30 -1.80 24.38
CA LEU A 110 4.33 -0.98 23.67
C LEU A 110 4.77 0.49 23.60
N THR A 111 5.30 1.04 24.68
CA THR A 111 5.83 2.41 24.73
C THR A 111 6.99 2.61 23.73
N LYS A 112 7.91 1.65 23.62
CA LYS A 112 8.99 1.68 22.64
C LYS A 112 8.46 1.65 21.20
N ALA A 113 7.45 0.82 20.93
CA ALA A 113 6.80 0.76 19.62
C ALA A 113 6.11 2.08 19.26
N LEU A 114 5.39 2.70 20.22
CA LEU A 114 4.76 4.01 20.05
C LEU A 114 5.80 5.12 19.81
N ALA A 115 6.89 5.13 20.59
CA ALA A 115 7.97 6.10 20.39
C ALA A 115 8.56 6.00 18.99
N LEU A 116 8.69 4.79 18.44
CA LEU A 116 9.14 4.58 17.06
C LEU A 116 8.12 5.12 16.05
N ALA A 117 6.82 4.91 16.27
CA ALA A 117 5.74 5.46 15.43
C ALA A 117 5.77 7.00 15.41
N VAL A 118 5.90 7.63 16.58
CA VAL A 118 6.01 9.09 16.72
C VAL A 118 7.25 9.62 15.98
N ARG A 119 8.40 8.96 16.12
CA ARG A 119 9.64 9.34 15.41
C ARG A 119 9.48 9.24 13.91
N LEU A 120 8.89 8.16 13.40
CA LEU A 120 8.62 7.98 11.99
C LEU A 120 7.69 9.08 11.46
N ARG A 121 6.61 9.37 12.17
CA ARG A 121 5.68 10.46 11.84
C ARG A 121 6.40 11.81 11.75
N ARG A 122 7.23 12.15 12.74
CA ARG A 122 8.01 13.40 12.75
C ARG A 122 9.01 13.47 11.60
N ALA A 123 9.71 12.38 11.29
CA ALA A 123 10.64 12.33 10.17
C ALA A 123 9.92 12.55 8.83
N VAL A 124 8.77 11.91 8.63
CA VAL A 124 7.94 12.11 7.44
C VAL A 124 7.40 13.54 7.35
N SER A 125 6.96 14.14 8.45
CA SER A 125 6.46 15.53 8.48
C SER A 125 7.55 16.58 8.24
N GLN A 126 8.80 16.30 8.56
CA GLN A 126 9.93 17.20 8.29
C GLN A 126 10.39 17.15 6.83
N LEU A 127 10.12 16.06 6.13
CA LEU A 127 10.41 15.90 4.70
C LEU A 127 9.34 16.53 3.79
N THR A 128 8.21 16.95 4.36
CA THR A 128 7.13 17.65 3.63
C THR A 128 7.15 19.13 3.94
N PRO A 129 7.20 20.03 2.94
CA PRO A 129 7.03 21.47 3.16
C PRO A 129 5.65 21.74 3.80
N LYS A 130 5.59 22.70 4.74
CA LYS A 130 4.38 23.10 5.47
C LYS A 130 3.16 23.27 4.54
N GLY A 131 2.26 22.32 4.56
CA GLY A 131 1.04 22.33 3.75
C GLY A 131 0.48 20.94 3.62
N GLY A 132 -0.30 20.52 4.59
CA GLY A 132 -1.15 19.33 4.57
C GLY A 132 -0.43 18.04 4.17
N TRP A 133 -0.82 16.94 4.74
CA TRP A 133 -0.47 15.60 4.26
C TRP A 133 -0.90 15.47 2.79
N SER A 134 -0.11 16.05 1.91
CA SER A 134 -0.20 15.76 0.48
C SER A 134 0.16 14.28 0.36
N LYS A 135 -0.78 13.50 -0.13
CA LYS A 135 -0.69 12.07 -0.46
C LYS A 135 0.71 11.69 -0.98
N SER A 136 1.68 11.54 -0.07
CA SER A 136 2.90 10.83 -0.38
C SER A 136 2.47 9.38 -0.53
N LYS A 137 2.09 9.00 -1.74
CA LYS A 137 1.87 7.62 -2.13
C LYS A 137 3.15 6.89 -1.78
N THR A 138 3.12 6.03 -0.78
CA THR A 138 4.19 5.06 -0.58
C THR A 138 4.27 4.26 -1.87
N GLN A 139 5.30 4.56 -2.64
CA GLN A 139 5.44 4.03 -3.99
C GLN A 139 5.79 2.56 -3.86
N LEU A 140 5.00 1.71 -4.48
CA LEU A 140 5.29 0.30 -4.58
C LEU A 140 6.71 0.12 -5.13
N THR A 141 7.57 -0.64 -4.46
CA THR A 141 8.93 -0.95 -4.93
C THR A 141 9.03 -2.35 -5.53
N ARG A 142 8.09 -3.22 -5.20
CA ARG A 142 8.06 -4.63 -5.62
C ARG A 142 6.62 -5.17 -5.54
N PHE A 143 6.33 -6.19 -6.33
CA PHE A 143 5.14 -7.02 -6.19
C PHE A 143 5.49 -8.33 -5.49
N VAL A 144 4.57 -8.87 -4.72
CA VAL A 144 4.61 -10.26 -4.24
C VAL A 144 3.48 -10.99 -4.96
N VAL A 145 3.81 -12.01 -5.71
CA VAL A 145 2.84 -12.80 -6.50
C VAL A 145 2.84 -14.24 -6.05
N LYS A 146 1.66 -14.86 -6.01
CA LYS A 146 1.51 -16.28 -5.73
C LYS A 146 1.89 -17.11 -6.94
N THR A 147 2.65 -18.15 -6.73
CA THR A 147 3.05 -19.15 -7.75
C THR A 147 2.69 -20.54 -7.27
N LEU A 148 2.81 -21.55 -8.13
CA LEU A 148 2.58 -22.96 -7.76
C LEU A 148 3.52 -23.46 -6.65
N HIS A 149 4.68 -22.81 -6.46
CA HIS A 149 5.72 -23.22 -5.52
C HIS A 149 5.89 -22.22 -4.36
N GLY A 150 4.89 -21.37 -4.07
CA GLY A 150 4.94 -20.36 -3.03
C GLY A 150 4.84 -18.93 -3.57
N GLU A 151 5.39 -17.97 -2.86
CA GLU A 151 5.38 -16.55 -3.24
C GLU A 151 6.67 -16.15 -3.94
N ARG A 152 6.56 -15.24 -4.91
CA ARG A 152 7.71 -14.67 -5.63
C ARG A 152 7.70 -13.15 -5.52
N VAL A 153 8.84 -12.58 -5.16
CA VAL A 153 9.06 -11.13 -5.15
C VAL A 153 9.50 -10.67 -6.54
N ILE A 154 8.79 -9.72 -7.12
CA ILE A 154 9.06 -9.12 -8.42
C ILE A 154 9.38 -7.64 -8.23
N HIS A 155 10.62 -7.24 -8.52
CA HIS A 155 11.04 -5.85 -8.48
C HIS A 155 10.46 -5.05 -9.64
N LEU A 156 10.05 -3.80 -9.41
CA LEU A 156 9.50 -2.93 -10.46
C LEU A 156 10.46 -2.72 -11.63
N SER A 157 11.78 -2.81 -11.39
CA SER A 157 12.81 -2.69 -12.43
C SER A 157 12.77 -3.82 -13.45
N THR A 158 12.19 -4.98 -13.11
CA THR A 158 12.07 -6.13 -14.01
C THR A 158 10.76 -6.13 -14.79
N VAL A 159 9.84 -5.21 -14.50
CA VAL A 159 8.53 -5.13 -15.16
C VAL A 159 8.68 -4.44 -16.52
N ARG A 160 8.29 -5.13 -17.59
CA ARG A 160 8.22 -4.59 -18.95
C ARG A 160 6.95 -3.76 -19.16
N TYR A 161 5.78 -4.30 -18.76
CA TYR A 161 4.50 -3.60 -18.72
C TYR A 161 3.51 -4.38 -17.86
N ILE A 162 2.43 -3.72 -17.47
CA ILE A 162 1.32 -4.34 -16.76
C ILE A 162 0.09 -4.27 -17.66
N VAL A 163 -0.65 -5.37 -17.76
CA VAL A 163 -1.77 -5.48 -18.69
C VAL A 163 -2.98 -6.12 -18.04
N SER A 164 -4.18 -5.64 -18.41
CA SER A 164 -5.44 -6.32 -18.09
C SER A 164 -5.86 -7.21 -19.24
N GLU A 165 -5.96 -8.51 -18.97
CA GLU A 165 -6.42 -9.55 -19.88
C GLU A 165 -7.55 -10.34 -19.20
N GLN A 166 -8.72 -10.47 -19.85
CA GLN A 166 -9.87 -11.24 -19.35
C GLN A 166 -10.27 -10.90 -17.89
N LYS A 167 -10.31 -9.61 -17.57
CA LYS A 167 -10.61 -9.06 -16.22
C LYS A 167 -9.55 -9.35 -15.14
N ASN A 168 -8.42 -9.97 -15.46
CA ASN A 168 -7.28 -10.16 -14.55
C ASN A 168 -6.15 -9.20 -14.92
N SER A 169 -5.33 -8.83 -13.93
CA SER A 169 -4.11 -8.03 -14.14
C SER A 169 -2.89 -8.93 -14.18
N TYR A 170 -1.97 -8.66 -15.10
CA TYR A 170 -0.72 -9.43 -15.28
C TYR A 170 0.48 -8.51 -15.33
N LEU A 171 1.54 -8.90 -14.64
CA LEU A 171 2.90 -8.35 -14.81
C LEU A 171 3.57 -9.10 -15.94
N LYS A 172 4.01 -8.41 -16.96
CA LYS A 172 4.86 -8.97 -18.03
C LYS A 172 6.28 -8.50 -17.76
N LEU A 173 7.21 -9.43 -17.59
CA LEU A 173 8.58 -9.14 -17.20
C LEU A 173 9.53 -9.05 -18.40
N LEU A 174 10.71 -8.49 -18.17
CA LEU A 174 11.76 -8.38 -19.19
C LEU A 174 12.29 -9.74 -19.65
N ASP A 175 12.26 -10.75 -18.78
CA ASP A 175 12.66 -12.13 -19.08
C ASP A 175 11.59 -12.94 -19.83
N GLY A 176 10.45 -12.33 -20.18
CA GLY A 176 9.33 -12.96 -20.87
C GLY A 176 8.31 -13.64 -19.95
N ASN A 177 8.61 -13.78 -18.66
CA ASN A 177 7.67 -14.36 -17.70
C ASN A 177 6.45 -13.48 -17.49
N SER A 178 5.33 -14.12 -17.09
CA SER A 178 4.06 -13.44 -16.81
C SER A 178 3.49 -13.93 -15.49
N TYR A 179 3.11 -12.98 -14.64
CA TYR A 179 2.53 -13.29 -13.32
C TYR A 179 1.21 -12.56 -13.14
N ARG A 180 0.22 -13.27 -12.64
CA ARG A 180 -1.07 -12.68 -12.28
C ARG A 180 -0.92 -11.90 -10.99
N VAL A 181 -1.61 -10.75 -10.94
CA VAL A 181 -1.77 -9.93 -9.72
C VAL A 181 -3.24 -9.88 -9.37
N ASP A 182 -3.56 -10.18 -8.12
CA ASP A 182 -4.93 -10.17 -7.62
C ASP A 182 -5.37 -8.73 -7.25
N ASP A 183 -5.22 -7.81 -8.21
CA ASP A 183 -5.64 -6.42 -8.06
C ASP A 183 -6.06 -5.82 -9.41
N THR A 184 -6.84 -4.73 -9.38
CA THR A 184 -7.27 -4.03 -10.59
C THR A 184 -6.18 -3.09 -11.10
N LEU A 185 -6.17 -2.80 -12.43
CA LEU A 185 -5.23 -1.81 -12.97
C LEU A 185 -5.37 -0.42 -12.34
N ASP A 186 -6.56 -0.06 -11.86
CA ASP A 186 -6.79 1.24 -11.19
C ASP A 186 -6.06 1.30 -9.85
N ASN A 187 -6.19 0.26 -9.03
CA ASN A 187 -5.50 0.13 -7.77
C ASN A 187 -3.98 0.04 -7.97
N ILE A 188 -3.53 -0.81 -8.91
CA ILE A 188 -2.11 -0.94 -9.25
C ILE A 188 -1.54 0.41 -9.67
N ALA A 189 -2.21 1.16 -10.57
CA ALA A 189 -1.76 2.47 -11.01
C ALA A 189 -1.68 3.48 -9.87
N ALA A 190 -2.59 3.38 -8.88
CA ALA A 190 -2.59 4.26 -7.72
C ALA A 190 -1.39 4.00 -6.78
N MET A 191 -0.87 2.76 -6.76
CA MET A 191 0.25 2.35 -5.89
C MET A 191 1.62 2.56 -6.52
N LEU A 192 1.71 2.57 -7.85
CA LEU A 192 2.97 2.70 -8.56
C LEU A 192 3.54 4.12 -8.53
N PRO A 193 4.88 4.26 -8.62
CA PRO A 193 5.55 5.55 -8.76
C PRO A 193 5.06 6.31 -10.00
N GLN A 194 4.28 7.37 -9.82
CA GLN A 194 3.62 8.08 -10.94
C GLN A 194 4.59 8.75 -11.91
N GLY A 195 5.77 9.18 -11.43
CA GLY A 195 6.82 9.69 -12.32
C GLY A 195 7.44 8.62 -13.21
N ARG A 196 7.41 7.35 -12.77
CA ARG A 196 8.03 6.22 -13.44
C ARG A 196 7.04 5.36 -14.21
N PHE A 197 5.81 5.18 -13.68
CA PHE A 197 4.77 4.36 -14.27
C PHE A 197 3.55 5.21 -14.60
N MET A 198 2.93 4.92 -15.74
CA MET A 198 1.69 5.58 -16.15
C MET A 198 0.71 4.60 -16.76
N ARG A 199 -0.56 4.72 -16.38
CA ARG A 199 -1.65 4.04 -17.07
C ARG A 199 -1.98 4.80 -18.35
N VAL A 200 -1.54 4.28 -19.49
CA VAL A 200 -1.66 4.94 -20.79
C VAL A 200 -3.01 4.72 -21.46
N ASN A 201 -3.71 3.63 -21.14
CA ASN A 201 -5.07 3.34 -21.60
C ASN A 201 -5.80 2.36 -20.65
N ARG A 202 -6.99 1.87 -21.04
CA ARG A 202 -7.78 0.94 -20.20
C ARG A 202 -7.09 -0.39 -19.93
N LYS A 203 -6.15 -0.81 -20.79
CA LYS A 203 -5.51 -2.13 -20.72
C LYS A 203 -4.09 -2.10 -20.20
N PHE A 204 -3.37 -0.98 -20.27
CA PHE A 204 -1.92 -0.95 -20.06
C PHE A 204 -1.47 0.11 -19.05
N ILE A 205 -0.53 -0.32 -18.18
CA ILE A 205 0.34 0.56 -17.39
C ILE A 205 1.78 0.29 -17.85
N LEU A 206 2.53 1.36 -18.14
CA LEU A 206 3.89 1.30 -18.67
C LEU A 206 4.89 1.97 -17.74
N PRO A 207 6.07 1.37 -17.53
CA PRO A 207 7.22 2.10 -17.02
C PRO A 207 7.86 2.92 -18.15
N ILE A 208 8.29 4.14 -17.83
CA ILE A 208 8.85 5.07 -18.82
C ILE A 208 10.12 4.51 -19.48
N GLU A 209 10.91 3.75 -18.74
CA GLU A 209 12.15 3.14 -19.20
C GLU A 209 11.97 2.13 -20.35
N GLN A 210 10.75 1.59 -20.47
CA GLN A 210 10.42 0.60 -21.50
C GLN A 210 9.89 1.24 -22.80
N ILE A 211 9.67 2.54 -22.84
CA ILE A 211 9.25 3.24 -24.05
C ILE A 211 10.46 3.49 -24.92
N SER A 212 10.42 3.01 -26.17
CA SER A 212 11.44 3.25 -27.20
C SER A 212 11.08 4.43 -28.12
N GLY A 213 9.79 4.72 -28.27
CA GLY A 213 9.34 5.81 -29.13
C GLY A 213 7.83 5.98 -29.13
N THR A 214 7.37 7.04 -29.79
CA THR A 214 5.95 7.32 -30.02
C THR A 214 5.71 7.76 -31.45
N GLU A 215 4.58 7.37 -32.02
CA GLU A 215 4.17 7.72 -33.38
C GLU A 215 2.76 8.31 -33.36
N ASN A 216 2.53 9.38 -34.12
CA ASN A 216 1.20 9.89 -34.32
C ASN A 216 0.48 9.07 -35.40
N ILE A 217 -0.70 8.56 -35.06
CA ILE A 217 -1.52 7.79 -35.97
C ILE A 217 -2.85 8.52 -36.22
N GLU A 218 -3.64 7.98 -37.16
CA GLU A 218 -4.91 8.57 -37.60
C GLU A 218 -5.87 8.90 -36.43
N TYR A 219 -6.79 9.82 -36.70
CA TYR A 219 -7.80 10.30 -35.74
C TYR A 219 -7.22 10.93 -34.47
N GLY A 220 -5.99 11.49 -34.52
CA GLY A 220 -5.35 12.16 -33.42
C GLY A 220 -4.90 11.23 -32.28
N LYS A 221 -4.89 9.93 -32.50
CA LYS A 221 -4.35 8.92 -31.58
C LYS A 221 -2.82 8.90 -31.63
N MET A 222 -2.21 8.19 -30.68
CA MET A 222 -0.78 7.97 -30.59
C MET A 222 -0.49 6.49 -30.38
N LEU A 223 0.48 5.96 -31.09
CA LEU A 223 1.05 4.63 -30.86
C LEU A 223 2.30 4.78 -29.98
N ILE A 224 2.42 3.95 -28.95
CA ILE A 224 3.63 3.84 -28.12
C ILE A 224 4.36 2.57 -28.52
N HIS A 225 5.65 2.71 -28.81
CA HIS A 225 6.57 1.61 -29.07
C HIS A 225 7.32 1.25 -27.77
N LEU A 226 7.38 -0.04 -27.44
CA LEU A 226 8.16 -0.55 -26.33
C LEU A 226 9.50 -1.10 -26.82
N LYS A 227 10.46 -1.20 -25.92
CA LYS A 227 11.75 -1.87 -26.16
C LYS A 227 11.58 -3.38 -26.24
N GLY A 228 12.34 -4.02 -27.14
CA GLY A 228 12.41 -5.46 -27.32
C GLY A 228 11.38 -6.02 -28.32
N ASP A 229 11.47 -7.33 -28.55
CA ASP A 229 10.65 -8.02 -29.52
C ASP A 229 9.33 -8.53 -28.92
N ASN A 230 8.38 -8.89 -29.78
CA ASN A 230 7.06 -9.43 -29.42
C ASN A 230 6.28 -8.58 -28.40
N VAL A 231 6.38 -7.26 -28.52
CA VAL A 231 5.66 -6.31 -27.66
C VAL A 231 4.30 -5.93 -28.28
N PRO A 232 3.28 -5.67 -27.44
CA PRO A 232 1.97 -5.30 -27.94
C PRO A 232 1.98 -3.88 -28.55
N LYS A 233 1.11 -3.66 -29.57
CA LYS A 233 0.81 -2.33 -30.07
C LYS A 233 -0.05 -1.58 -29.04
N ILE A 234 0.45 -0.47 -28.49
CA ILE A 234 -0.20 0.27 -27.44
C ILE A 234 -0.71 1.60 -27.96
N VAL A 235 -2.03 1.64 -28.17
CA VAL A 235 -2.70 2.84 -28.70
C VAL A 235 -3.22 3.70 -27.55
N VAL A 236 -2.89 4.99 -27.59
CA VAL A 236 -3.39 6.03 -26.68
C VAL A 236 -4.46 6.84 -27.39
N SER A 237 -5.60 7.07 -26.74
CA SER A 237 -6.68 7.87 -27.26
C SER A 237 -6.29 9.35 -27.38
N ARG A 238 -6.97 10.08 -28.25
CA ARG A 238 -6.78 11.53 -28.42
C ARG A 238 -6.89 12.31 -27.10
N THR A 239 -7.83 11.94 -26.25
CA THR A 239 -8.09 12.60 -24.96
C THR A 239 -6.96 12.42 -23.97
N ARG A 240 -6.29 11.27 -23.96
CA ARG A 240 -5.19 10.97 -23.04
C ARG A 240 -3.80 11.32 -23.59
N LYS A 241 -3.71 11.58 -24.89
CA LYS A 241 -2.42 11.84 -25.57
C LYS A 241 -1.65 12.99 -24.93
N VAL A 242 -2.33 14.10 -24.59
CA VAL A 242 -1.67 15.28 -24.00
C VAL A 242 -1.03 14.94 -22.66
N GLU A 243 -1.74 14.22 -21.80
CA GLU A 243 -1.28 13.79 -20.49
C GLU A 243 -0.08 12.83 -20.61
N VAL A 244 -0.19 11.82 -21.48
CA VAL A 244 0.89 10.84 -21.72
C VAL A 244 2.12 11.51 -22.32
N CYS A 245 1.98 12.45 -23.27
CA CYS A 245 3.10 13.19 -23.81
C CYS A 245 3.82 14.05 -22.76
N LYS A 246 3.09 14.70 -21.85
CA LYS A 246 3.69 15.47 -20.75
C LYS A 246 4.50 14.55 -19.84
N TRP A 247 3.96 13.41 -19.47
CA TRP A 247 4.63 12.42 -18.65
C TRP A 247 5.91 11.89 -19.30
N ILE A 248 5.87 11.52 -20.60
CA ILE A 248 7.06 11.03 -21.33
C ILE A 248 8.14 12.11 -21.39
N LYS A 249 7.78 13.39 -21.47
CA LYS A 249 8.73 14.53 -21.51
C LYS A 249 9.22 14.98 -20.14
N GLY A 250 8.75 14.38 -19.06
CA GLY A 250 9.11 14.75 -17.68
C GLY A 250 8.60 16.14 -17.27
N ARG A 251 7.46 16.59 -17.78
CA ARG A 251 6.90 17.94 -17.58
C ARG A 251 5.52 17.87 -16.94
#